data_9bf41a773fe384c4df228580345d2603
#
_entry.id   9bf41a773fe384c4df228580345d2603
#
_cell.length_a   1.000
_cell.length_b   1.000
_cell.length_c   1.000
_cell.angle_alpha   90.00
_cell.angle_beta   90.00
_cell.angle_gamma   90.00
#
_symmetry.space_group_name_H-M   'P 1'
#
loop_
_entity.id
_entity.type
_entity.pdbx_description
1 polymer ?
#
loop_
_entity_poly.entity_id
_entity_poly.type
_entity_poly.pdbx_seq_one_letter_code
_entity_poly.pdbx_strand_id
1 'polypeptide(L)'
;MPQPGLDTAALEQFRELLLAMKRAAADAVDARLHGHGEHRHDEAGLPRHIDETDDDAAAETQRQADVTHLARTATALHDIESALARIDDGAYGLCIDCEEPIDLRRLQAQPAALRCATCQQLFERQRNRIGARG
;
A
#
# COMPACT_ATOMS: atom_id res chain seq x y z
N MET A 1 -13.74 -2.78 23.12
CA MET A 1 -12.77 -2.64 24.19
C MET A 1 -11.42 -2.28 23.63
N PRO A 2 -10.80 -1.24 24.15
CA PRO A 2 -9.48 -0.91 23.65
C PRO A 2 -8.49 -2.02 24.03
N GLN A 3 -7.59 -2.29 23.12
CA GLN A 3 -6.58 -3.29 23.31
C GLN A 3 -5.59 -2.83 24.38
N PRO A 4 -5.07 -3.72 25.20
CA PRO A 4 -3.99 -3.34 26.12
C PRO A 4 -2.82 -2.73 25.34
N GLY A 5 -2.34 -1.58 25.79
CA GLY A 5 -1.29 -0.86 25.12
C GLY A 5 -1.76 0.12 24.07
N LEU A 6 -3.05 0.14 23.73
CA LEU A 6 -3.62 1.09 22.79
C LEU A 6 -4.54 2.05 23.53
N ASP A 7 -3.95 2.95 24.30
CA ASP A 7 -4.70 4.02 24.94
C ASP A 7 -4.93 5.15 23.93
N THR A 8 -5.61 6.20 24.38
CA THR A 8 -5.93 7.33 23.52
C THR A 8 -4.68 7.95 22.91
N ALA A 9 -3.63 8.07 23.69
CA ALA A 9 -2.39 8.67 23.20
C ALA A 9 -1.75 7.80 22.13
N ALA A 10 -1.74 6.49 22.33
CA ALA A 10 -1.19 5.55 21.34
C ALA A 10 -2.00 5.60 20.05
N LEU A 11 -3.32 5.64 20.16
CA LEU A 11 -4.19 5.72 18.99
C LEU A 11 -3.95 7.00 18.20
N GLU A 12 -3.74 8.12 18.90
CA GLU A 12 -3.41 9.36 18.23
C GLU A 12 -2.09 9.27 17.48
N GLN A 13 -1.10 8.64 18.07
CA GLN A 13 0.19 8.44 17.40
C GLN A 13 0.05 7.58 16.17
N PHE A 14 -0.73 6.51 16.26
CA PHE A 14 -0.98 5.65 15.10
C PHE A 14 -1.76 6.41 14.03
N ARG A 15 -2.72 7.23 14.42
CA ARG A 15 -3.46 8.06 13.47
C ARG A 15 -2.54 8.98 12.70
N GLU A 16 -1.67 9.68 13.40
CA GLU A 16 -0.72 10.60 12.76
C GLU A 16 0.21 9.87 11.81
N LEU A 17 0.70 8.71 12.24
CA LEU A 17 1.57 7.90 11.41
C LEU A 17 0.85 7.42 10.15
N LEU A 18 -0.38 6.93 10.30
CA LEU A 18 -1.18 6.49 9.15
C LEU A 18 -1.48 7.63 8.20
N LEU A 19 -1.77 8.82 8.72
CA LEU A 19 -1.99 9.97 7.85
C LEU A 19 -0.74 10.35 7.08
N ALA A 20 0.42 10.27 7.72
CA ALA A 20 1.68 10.52 7.04
C ALA A 20 1.95 9.47 5.97
N MET A 21 1.66 8.21 6.26
CA MET A 21 1.81 7.12 5.30
C MET A 21 0.86 7.32 4.11
N LYS A 22 -0.36 7.76 4.39
CA LYS A 22 -1.33 8.03 3.33
C LYS A 22 -0.84 9.12 2.39
N ARG A 23 -0.31 10.20 2.95
CA ARG A 23 0.24 11.28 2.13
C ARG A 23 1.41 10.80 1.30
N ALA A 24 2.33 10.06 1.90
CA ALA A 24 3.48 9.56 1.18
C ALA A 24 3.07 8.64 0.04
N ALA A 25 2.09 7.78 0.27
CA ALA A 25 1.61 6.87 -0.77
C ALA A 25 0.90 7.63 -1.88
N ALA A 26 0.10 8.62 -1.54
CA ALA A 26 -0.59 9.44 -2.53
C ALA A 26 0.41 10.24 -3.37
N ASP A 27 1.42 10.79 -2.73
CA ASP A 27 2.46 11.53 -3.43
C ASP A 27 3.24 10.63 -4.36
N ALA A 28 3.50 9.40 -3.97
CA ALA A 28 4.22 8.44 -4.79
C ALA A 28 3.41 8.08 -6.05
N VAL A 29 2.10 7.91 -5.92
CA VAL A 29 1.23 7.67 -7.07
C VAL A 29 1.23 8.87 -7.99
N ASP A 30 1.07 10.06 -7.42
CA ASP A 30 1.03 11.29 -8.18
C ASP A 30 2.33 11.51 -8.94
N ALA A 31 3.46 11.28 -8.30
CA ALA A 31 4.76 11.44 -8.92
C ALA A 31 4.93 10.48 -10.10
N ARG A 32 4.46 9.24 -9.97
CA ARG A 32 4.56 8.28 -11.05
C ARG A 32 3.68 8.65 -12.23
N LEU A 33 2.46 9.10 -11.95
CA LEU A 33 1.53 9.44 -13.02
C LEU A 33 1.92 10.71 -13.73
N HIS A 34 2.38 11.72 -13.00
CA HIS A 34 2.68 13.04 -13.58
C HIS A 34 4.15 13.20 -13.92
N GLY A 35 5.05 12.58 -13.19
CA GLY A 35 6.46 12.68 -13.45
C GLY A 35 6.85 12.20 -14.84
N HIS A 36 6.22 11.14 -15.31
CA HIS A 36 6.50 10.62 -16.66
C HIS A 36 6.10 11.63 -17.73
N GLY A 37 5.00 12.31 -17.53
CA GLY A 37 4.57 13.34 -18.46
C GLY A 37 5.49 14.52 -18.48
N GLU A 38 5.92 14.96 -17.32
CA GLU A 38 6.83 16.09 -17.22
C GLU A 38 8.17 15.81 -17.86
N HIS A 39 8.70 14.63 -17.65
CA HIS A 39 9.95 14.24 -18.28
C HIS A 39 9.86 14.25 -19.79
N ARG A 40 8.73 13.84 -20.31
CA ARG A 40 8.53 13.90 -21.74
C ARG A 40 8.53 15.32 -22.26
N HIS A 41 7.96 16.21 -21.49
CA HIS A 41 7.93 17.62 -21.89
C HIS A 41 9.30 18.25 -21.83
N ASP A 42 10.08 17.92 -20.86
CA ASP A 42 11.42 18.47 -20.74
C ASP A 42 12.29 18.08 -21.90
N GLU A 43 12.01 16.95 -22.49
CA GLU A 43 12.76 16.49 -23.64
C GLU A 43 11.99 16.66 -24.92
N ALA A 44 11.03 17.53 -24.88
CA ALA A 44 10.08 17.70 -25.93
C ALA A 44 10.71 18.01 -27.29
N GLY A 45 11.85 18.52 -27.29
CA GLY A 45 12.51 18.78 -28.56
C GLY A 45 13.07 17.54 -29.20
N LEU A 46 13.10 16.44 -28.51
CA LEU A 46 13.85 15.31 -29.02
C LEU A 46 13.02 14.04 -28.98
N PRO A 47 12.43 13.69 -30.10
CA PRO A 47 11.85 12.38 -30.21
C PRO A 47 12.96 11.37 -30.02
N ARG A 48 12.73 10.44 -29.16
CA ARG A 48 13.70 9.45 -28.88
C ARG A 48 13.68 8.40 -29.94
N HIS A 49 14.58 8.56 -30.84
CA HIS A 49 14.76 7.56 -31.84
C HIS A 49 15.76 6.58 -31.35
N ILE A 50 15.32 5.62 -30.65
CA ILE A 50 16.22 4.65 -30.17
C ILE A 50 15.92 3.37 -30.89
N ASP A 51 16.79 2.46 -30.82
CA ASP A 51 16.64 1.19 -31.46
C ASP A 51 15.33 0.57 -31.02
N GLU A 52 14.37 0.55 -31.91
CA GLU A 52 13.00 0.28 -31.55
C GLU A 52 12.77 -1.07 -30.90
N THR A 53 13.54 -2.07 -31.28
CA THR A 53 13.33 -3.41 -30.78
C THR A 53 13.67 -3.56 -29.30
N ASP A 54 14.83 -3.04 -28.92
CA ASP A 54 15.26 -3.11 -27.52
C ASP A 54 14.44 -2.18 -26.66
N ASP A 55 14.07 -1.04 -27.20
CA ASP A 55 13.29 -0.06 -26.47
C ASP A 55 11.88 -0.55 -26.20
N ASP A 56 11.27 -1.24 -27.14
CA ASP A 56 9.92 -1.75 -26.95
C ASP A 56 9.88 -2.77 -25.82
N ALA A 57 10.87 -3.65 -25.74
CA ALA A 57 10.94 -4.64 -24.69
C ALA A 57 11.19 -3.99 -23.34
N ALA A 58 12.11 -3.04 -23.27
CA ALA A 58 12.42 -2.34 -22.04
C ALA A 58 11.23 -1.49 -21.58
N ALA A 59 10.57 -0.81 -22.53
CA ALA A 59 9.42 0.02 -22.20
C ALA A 59 8.25 -0.82 -21.69
N GLU A 60 8.04 -1.99 -22.28
CA GLU A 60 6.99 -2.88 -21.81
C GLU A 60 7.27 -3.40 -20.40
N THR A 61 8.53 -3.78 -20.14
CA THR A 61 8.93 -4.22 -18.82
C THR A 61 8.71 -3.11 -17.80
N GLN A 62 9.07 -1.88 -18.15
CA GLN A 62 8.89 -0.74 -17.26
C GLN A 62 7.42 -0.46 -17.01
N ARG A 63 6.58 -0.54 -18.04
CA ARG A 63 5.15 -0.34 -17.87
C ARG A 63 4.55 -1.39 -16.93
N GLN A 64 4.96 -2.64 -17.06
CA GLN A 64 4.47 -3.68 -16.17
C GLN A 64 4.94 -3.47 -14.75
N ALA A 65 6.18 -3.03 -14.56
CA ALA A 65 6.68 -2.69 -13.24
C ALA A 65 5.90 -1.54 -12.62
N ASP A 66 5.58 -0.53 -13.42
CA ASP A 66 4.80 0.62 -12.95
C ASP A 66 3.39 0.22 -12.57
N VAL A 67 2.74 -0.62 -13.37
CA VAL A 67 1.40 -1.10 -13.07
C VAL A 67 1.40 -1.90 -11.77
N THR A 68 2.38 -2.77 -11.59
CA THR A 68 2.50 -3.57 -10.38
C THR A 68 2.71 -2.67 -9.16
N HIS A 69 3.57 -1.68 -9.28
CA HIS A 69 3.83 -0.75 -8.20
C HIS A 69 2.58 0.06 -7.85
N LEU A 70 1.87 0.55 -8.86
CA LEU A 70 0.64 1.30 -8.62
C LEU A 70 -0.42 0.43 -7.95
N ALA A 71 -0.54 -0.82 -8.36
CA ALA A 71 -1.49 -1.73 -7.75
C ALA A 71 -1.17 -1.97 -6.27
N ARG A 72 0.11 -2.16 -5.95
CA ARG A 72 0.54 -2.34 -4.57
C ARG A 72 0.28 -1.10 -3.74
N THR A 73 0.55 0.07 -4.32
CA THR A 73 0.33 1.33 -3.62
C THR A 73 -1.16 1.56 -3.38
N ALA A 74 -2.01 1.23 -4.35
CA ALA A 74 -3.45 1.35 -4.20
C ALA A 74 -3.96 0.43 -3.08
N THR A 75 -3.45 -0.79 -3.00
CA THR A 75 -3.79 -1.71 -1.91
C THR A 75 -3.34 -1.16 -0.57
N ALA A 76 -2.12 -0.61 -0.52
CA ALA A 76 -1.61 -0.02 0.70
C ALA A 76 -2.45 1.18 1.14
N LEU A 77 -2.87 2.03 0.20
CA LEU A 77 -3.75 3.15 0.51
C LEU A 77 -5.08 2.67 1.06
N HIS A 78 -5.65 1.64 0.45
CA HIS A 78 -6.91 1.07 0.93
C HIS A 78 -6.76 0.57 2.38
N ASP A 79 -5.68 -0.14 2.67
CA ASP A 79 -5.43 -0.65 4.01
C ASP A 79 -5.24 0.48 5.02
N ILE A 80 -4.52 1.54 4.62
CA ILE A 80 -4.32 2.71 5.48
C ILE A 80 -5.67 3.37 5.78
N GLU A 81 -6.49 3.57 4.77
CA GLU A 81 -7.80 4.19 4.96
C GLU A 81 -8.70 3.33 5.82
N SER A 82 -8.64 2.01 5.63
CA SER A 82 -9.39 1.09 6.48
C SER A 82 -8.93 1.17 7.94
N ALA A 83 -7.61 1.25 8.15
CA ALA A 83 -7.08 1.37 9.50
C ALA A 83 -7.52 2.67 10.16
N LEU A 84 -7.51 3.77 9.41
CA LEU A 84 -7.97 5.05 9.95
C LEU A 84 -9.45 4.99 10.32
N ALA A 85 -10.27 4.38 9.49
CA ALA A 85 -11.69 4.21 9.79
C ALA A 85 -11.90 3.37 11.04
N ARG A 86 -11.06 2.35 11.24
CA ARG A 86 -11.16 1.50 12.42
C ARG A 86 -10.74 2.24 13.69
N ILE A 87 -9.82 3.18 13.59
CA ILE A 87 -9.52 4.04 14.73
C ILE A 87 -10.76 4.84 15.13
N ASP A 88 -11.45 5.41 14.15
CA ASP A 88 -12.67 6.17 14.41
C ASP A 88 -13.78 5.30 15.01
N ASP A 89 -13.84 4.05 14.58
CA ASP A 89 -14.88 3.12 15.05
C ASP A 89 -14.51 2.42 16.37
N GLY A 90 -13.31 2.64 16.87
CA GLY A 90 -12.85 1.99 18.09
C GLY A 90 -12.45 0.53 17.91
N ALA A 91 -12.18 0.11 16.66
CA ALA A 91 -11.83 -1.28 16.36
C ALA A 91 -10.39 -1.46 15.93
N TYR A 92 -9.61 -0.39 15.92
CA TYR A 92 -8.21 -0.47 15.51
C TYR A 92 -7.43 -1.42 16.43
N GLY A 93 -6.58 -2.23 15.82
CA GLY A 93 -5.78 -3.20 16.57
C GLY A 93 -6.43 -4.55 16.76
N LEU A 94 -7.65 -4.72 16.25
CA LEU A 94 -8.32 -6.02 16.27
C LEU A 94 -8.29 -6.61 14.86
N CYS A 95 -8.03 -7.91 14.77
CA CYS A 95 -8.03 -8.60 13.48
C CYS A 95 -9.42 -8.54 12.85
N ILE A 96 -9.49 -8.22 11.56
CA ILE A 96 -10.79 -8.14 10.88
C ILE A 96 -11.41 -9.51 10.64
N ASP A 97 -10.62 -10.57 10.71
CA ASP A 97 -11.13 -11.92 10.43
C ASP A 97 -11.50 -12.69 11.71
N CYS A 98 -10.62 -12.68 12.71
CA CYS A 98 -10.87 -13.45 13.93
C CYS A 98 -11.23 -12.58 15.13
N GLU A 99 -11.15 -11.27 14.99
CA GLU A 99 -11.48 -10.28 16.04
C GLU A 99 -10.57 -10.34 17.27
N GLU A 100 -9.49 -11.12 17.20
CA GLU A 100 -8.51 -11.14 18.26
C GLU A 100 -7.57 -9.95 18.15
N PRO A 101 -6.97 -9.50 19.25
CA PRO A 101 -6.03 -8.39 19.21
C PRO A 101 -4.83 -8.73 18.34
N ILE A 102 -4.43 -7.75 17.54
CA ILE A 102 -3.19 -7.85 16.76
C ILE A 102 -2.04 -7.48 17.70
N ASP A 103 -0.95 -8.25 17.64
CA ASP A 103 0.23 -7.98 18.43
C ASP A 103 0.69 -6.53 18.24
N LEU A 104 0.94 -5.83 19.34
CA LEU A 104 1.36 -4.44 19.30
C LEU A 104 2.65 -4.26 18.48
N ARG A 105 3.58 -5.21 18.60
CA ARG A 105 4.81 -5.16 17.81
C ARG A 105 4.52 -5.19 16.32
N ARG A 106 3.54 -5.98 15.93
CA ARG A 106 3.12 -6.04 14.52
C ARG A 106 2.54 -4.70 14.09
N LEU A 107 1.72 -4.09 14.92
CA LEU A 107 1.16 -2.77 14.61
C LEU A 107 2.26 -1.70 14.52
N GLN A 108 3.25 -1.77 15.39
CA GLN A 108 4.36 -0.83 15.34
C GLN A 108 5.17 -0.97 14.06
N ALA A 109 5.33 -2.19 13.57
CA ALA A 109 6.02 -2.45 12.31
C ALA A 109 5.14 -2.15 11.11
N GLN A 110 3.84 -2.43 11.22
CA GLN A 110 2.89 -2.24 10.14
C GLN A 110 1.61 -1.61 10.68
N PRO A 111 1.58 -0.28 10.80
CA PRO A 111 0.41 0.38 11.39
C PRO A 111 -0.88 0.13 10.62
N ALA A 112 -0.80 -0.17 9.33
CA ALA A 112 -1.97 -0.46 8.51
C ALA A 112 -2.38 -1.92 8.54
N ALA A 113 -1.78 -2.74 9.41
CA ALA A 113 -2.13 -4.14 9.50
C ALA A 113 -3.58 -4.29 9.95
N LEU A 114 -4.35 -5.07 9.20
CA LEU A 114 -5.76 -5.31 9.49
C LEU A 114 -5.99 -6.70 10.05
N ARG A 115 -5.01 -7.58 9.94
CA ARG A 115 -5.12 -8.97 10.36
C ARG A 115 -3.98 -9.35 11.28
N CYS A 116 -4.23 -10.28 12.16
CA CYS A 116 -3.15 -10.88 12.93
C CYS A 116 -2.28 -11.72 12.01
N ALA A 117 -1.10 -12.13 12.50
CA ALA A 117 -0.16 -12.84 11.65
C ALA A 117 -0.76 -14.12 11.06
N THR A 118 -1.49 -14.86 11.87
CA THR A 118 -2.11 -16.12 11.41
C THR A 118 -3.14 -15.88 10.33
N CYS A 119 -4.04 -14.93 10.53
CA CYS A 119 -5.07 -14.63 9.54
C CYS A 119 -4.47 -14.02 8.28
N GLN A 120 -3.42 -13.24 8.40
CA GLN A 120 -2.73 -12.70 7.25
C GLN A 120 -2.13 -13.81 6.40
N GLN A 121 -1.52 -14.80 7.04
CA GLN A 121 -0.98 -15.95 6.31
C GLN A 121 -2.07 -16.72 5.58
N LEU A 122 -3.20 -16.92 6.22
CA LEU A 122 -4.32 -17.59 5.58
C LEU A 122 -4.84 -16.81 4.39
N PHE A 123 -4.94 -15.50 4.54
CA PHE A 123 -5.39 -14.62 3.45
C PHE A 123 -4.44 -14.71 2.27
N GLU A 124 -3.15 -14.67 2.52
CA GLU A 124 -2.14 -14.74 1.45
C GLU A 124 -2.15 -16.09 0.75
N ARG A 125 -2.35 -17.17 1.50
CA ARG A 125 -2.47 -18.48 0.90
C ARG A 125 -3.65 -18.58 -0.04
N GLN A 126 -4.78 -18.00 0.35
CA GLN A 126 -5.96 -18.00 -0.49
C GLN A 126 -5.73 -17.19 -1.76
N ARG A 127 -5.08 -16.04 -1.63
CA ARG A 127 -4.75 -15.23 -2.79
C ARG A 127 -3.85 -15.97 -3.76
N ASN A 128 -2.83 -16.63 -3.23
CA ASN A 128 -1.88 -17.38 -4.06
C ASN A 128 -2.58 -18.55 -4.77
N ARG A 129 -3.50 -19.20 -4.06
CA ARG A 129 -4.24 -20.32 -4.61
C ARG A 129 -5.14 -19.86 -5.77
N ILE A 130 -5.81 -18.74 -5.58
CA ILE A 130 -6.65 -18.17 -6.62
C ILE A 130 -5.81 -17.73 -7.81
N GLY A 131 -4.67 -17.09 -7.56
CA GLY A 131 -3.76 -16.70 -8.61
C GLY A 131 -3.20 -17.87 -9.38
N ALA A 132 -2.93 -18.97 -8.70
CA ALA A 132 -2.39 -20.16 -9.35
C ALA A 132 -3.42 -20.84 -10.27
N ARG A 133 -4.69 -20.67 -9.95
CA ARG A 133 -5.76 -21.23 -10.79
C ARG A 133 -6.07 -20.38 -12.00
N GLY A 134 -5.80 -19.10 -11.89
CA GLY A 134 -6.06 -18.17 -12.96
C GLY A 134 -5.08 -18.33 -14.08
#